data_bc4be7d070425d462d0bd1dfe48b83f7
#
_entry.id   bc4be7d070425d462d0bd1dfe48b83f7
#
_cell.length_a   1.000
_cell.length_b   1.000
_cell.length_c   1.000
_cell.angle_alpha   90.00
_cell.angle_beta   90.00
_cell.angle_gamma   90.00
#
_symmetry.space_group_name_H-M   'P 1'
#
loop_
_entity.id
_entity.type
_entity.pdbx_description
1 polymer ?
#
loop_
_entity_poly.entity_id
_entity_poly.type
_entity_poly.pdbx_seq_one_letter_code
_entity_poly.pdbx_strand_id
1 'polypeptide(L)'
;MAVVGSLFSFPVLGSQCAPVQHMVNIICAVCLGPWYGVGVAFAASLIRNLLSLGTPMAFPGSMLGALLCGLVYAKFPRLLPTCLAEVFGTAVLGGLCAYPVAILVVGKDPAAIAFYAYIIPFLISTAAGAILAGAALGVLDRAGVLRTWQLRRPQEG
;
A
#
# COMPACT_ATOMS: atom_id res chain seq x y z
N MET A 1 5.98 -8.03 -9.40
CA MET A 1 6.73 -7.71 -8.16
C MET A 1 5.86 -7.83 -6.91
N ALA A 2 4.75 -7.11 -6.77
CA ALA A 2 3.91 -7.17 -5.56
C ALA A 2 3.44 -8.61 -5.22
N VAL A 3 3.01 -9.39 -6.20
CA VAL A 3 2.57 -10.79 -6.01
C VAL A 3 3.75 -11.71 -5.65
N VAL A 4 4.87 -11.60 -6.35
CA VAL A 4 6.09 -12.37 -6.03
C VAL A 4 6.63 -11.99 -4.66
N GLY A 5 6.60 -10.70 -4.31
CA GLY A 5 6.98 -10.22 -2.98
C GLY A 5 6.04 -10.71 -1.85
N SER A 6 4.85 -11.22 -2.18
CA SER A 6 3.97 -11.85 -1.17
C SER A 6 4.53 -13.15 -0.61
N LEU A 7 5.50 -13.77 -1.27
CA LEU A 7 6.23 -14.92 -0.71
C LEU A 7 7.04 -14.51 0.54
N PHE A 8 7.34 -13.23 0.70
CA PHE A 8 7.96 -12.63 1.88
C PHE A 8 6.92 -12.04 2.86
N SER A 9 5.63 -12.42 2.72
CA SER A 9 4.62 -12.05 3.69
C SER A 9 4.73 -12.91 4.94
N PHE A 10 4.44 -12.29 6.09
CA PHE A 10 4.45 -12.97 7.38
C PHE A 10 3.19 -12.61 8.17
N PRO A 11 2.66 -13.55 8.96
CA PRO A 11 1.47 -13.30 9.76
C PRO A 11 1.82 -12.45 10.99
N VAL A 12 1.04 -11.40 11.23
CA VAL A 12 1.09 -10.58 12.45
C VAL A 12 -0.32 -10.41 12.98
N LEU A 13 -0.57 -10.82 14.20
CA LEU A 13 -1.89 -10.68 14.87
C LEU A 13 -3.08 -11.14 14.02
N GLY A 14 -2.91 -12.24 13.28
CA GLY A 14 -3.97 -12.80 12.42
C GLY A 14 -4.19 -12.06 11.10
N SER A 15 -3.31 -11.14 10.72
CA SER A 15 -3.28 -10.48 9.42
C SER A 15 -1.99 -10.79 8.67
N GLN A 16 -2.05 -10.80 7.34
CA GLN A 16 -0.88 -11.02 6.47
C GLN A 16 -0.17 -9.68 6.18
N CYS A 17 1.02 -9.52 6.74
CA CYS A 17 1.88 -8.37 6.43
C CYS A 17 2.65 -8.60 5.14
N ALA A 18 2.58 -7.65 4.21
CA ALA A 18 3.21 -7.72 2.90
C ALA A 18 3.95 -6.42 2.55
N PRO A 19 5.12 -6.17 3.12
CA PRO A 19 5.88 -4.93 2.94
C PRO A 19 6.17 -4.61 1.47
N VAL A 20 6.45 -5.63 0.66
CA VAL A 20 6.75 -5.46 -0.77
C VAL A 20 5.55 -4.89 -1.55
N GLN A 21 4.31 -5.21 -1.15
CA GLN A 21 3.13 -4.60 -1.78
C GLN A 21 3.08 -3.09 -1.55
N HIS A 22 3.35 -2.63 -0.34
CA HIS A 22 3.35 -1.21 -0.01
C HIS A 22 4.52 -0.47 -0.65
N MET A 23 5.68 -1.11 -0.76
CA MET A 23 6.79 -0.60 -1.56
C MET A 23 6.36 -0.38 -3.03
N VAL A 24 5.69 -1.34 -3.64
CA VAL A 24 5.20 -1.24 -5.02
C VAL A 24 4.13 -0.16 -5.16
N ASN A 25 3.23 -0.01 -4.19
CA ASN A 25 2.24 1.07 -4.18
C ASN A 25 2.90 2.44 -4.24
N ILE A 26 3.92 2.69 -3.40
CA ILE A 26 4.66 3.97 -3.39
C ILE A 26 5.41 4.18 -4.71
N ILE A 27 6.08 3.16 -5.24
CA ILE A 27 6.77 3.25 -6.53
C ILE A 27 5.78 3.56 -7.65
N CYS A 28 4.62 2.89 -7.70
CA CYS A 28 3.58 3.15 -8.69
C CYS A 28 3.01 4.57 -8.54
N ALA A 29 2.77 5.04 -7.32
CA ALA A 29 2.30 6.38 -7.06
C ALA A 29 3.28 7.44 -7.60
N VAL A 30 4.58 7.25 -7.33
CA VAL A 30 5.66 8.14 -7.79
C VAL A 30 5.85 8.07 -9.30
N CYS A 31 5.80 6.87 -9.90
CA CYS A 31 6.11 6.68 -11.33
C CYS A 31 4.88 6.83 -12.24
N LEU A 32 3.70 6.38 -11.83
CA LEU A 32 2.51 6.25 -12.69
C LEU A 32 1.37 7.18 -12.28
N GLY A 33 1.36 7.66 -11.03
CA GLY A 33 0.31 8.51 -10.51
C GLY A 33 -0.77 7.76 -9.71
N PRO A 34 -1.76 8.49 -9.12
CA PRO A 34 -2.69 7.94 -8.14
C PRO A 34 -3.60 6.85 -8.71
N TRP A 35 -4.20 7.06 -9.87
CA TRP A 35 -5.17 6.16 -10.47
C TRP A 35 -4.57 4.82 -10.89
N TYR A 36 -3.41 4.87 -11.54
CA TYR A 36 -2.65 3.65 -11.89
C TYR A 36 -2.15 2.94 -10.63
N GLY A 37 -1.73 3.68 -9.60
CA GLY A 37 -1.35 3.13 -8.30
C GLY A 37 -2.49 2.33 -7.67
N VAL A 38 -3.71 2.87 -7.65
CA VAL A 38 -4.91 2.17 -7.15
C VAL A 38 -5.21 0.92 -7.98
N GLY A 39 -5.15 1.02 -9.31
CA GLY A 39 -5.37 -0.12 -10.21
C GLY A 39 -4.37 -1.27 -9.94
N VAL A 40 -3.10 -0.93 -9.77
CA VAL A 40 -2.05 -1.92 -9.43
C VAL A 40 -2.27 -2.51 -8.04
N ALA A 41 -2.64 -1.69 -7.04
CA ALA A 41 -2.94 -2.15 -5.69
C ALA A 41 -4.14 -3.12 -5.66
N PHE A 42 -5.20 -2.80 -6.41
CA PHE A 42 -6.37 -3.67 -6.57
C PHE A 42 -5.99 -5.00 -7.23
N ALA A 43 -5.33 -4.96 -8.39
CA ALA A 43 -4.93 -6.15 -9.13
C ALA A 43 -3.99 -7.05 -8.30
N ALA A 44 -3.01 -6.46 -7.59
CA ALA A 44 -2.12 -7.20 -6.72
C ALA A 44 -2.87 -7.87 -5.56
N SER A 45 -3.79 -7.15 -4.91
CA SER A 45 -4.62 -7.70 -3.82
C SER A 45 -5.54 -8.81 -4.33
N LEU A 46 -6.12 -8.65 -5.52
CA LEU A 46 -6.98 -9.67 -6.14
C LEU A 46 -6.19 -10.96 -6.42
N ILE A 47 -5.06 -10.84 -7.11
CA ILE A 47 -4.22 -12.00 -7.46
C ILE A 47 -3.74 -12.71 -6.19
N ARG A 48 -3.31 -11.96 -5.17
CA ARG A 48 -2.88 -12.53 -3.89
C ARG A 48 -4.00 -13.30 -3.19
N ASN A 49 -5.22 -12.77 -3.21
CA ASN A 49 -6.37 -13.48 -2.63
C ASN A 49 -6.72 -14.75 -3.41
N LEU A 50 -6.70 -14.71 -4.75
CA LEU A 50 -6.92 -15.88 -5.59
C LEU A 50 -5.87 -16.98 -5.38
N LEU A 51 -4.63 -16.59 -5.08
CA LEU A 51 -3.52 -17.50 -4.78
C LEU A 51 -3.45 -17.90 -3.29
N SER A 52 -4.42 -17.49 -2.47
CA SER A 52 -4.43 -17.73 -1.01
C SER A 52 -3.21 -17.15 -0.28
N LEU A 53 -2.53 -16.16 -0.87
CA LEU A 53 -1.38 -15.44 -0.31
C LEU A 53 -1.78 -14.14 0.40
N GLY A 54 -3.05 -13.82 0.45
CA GLY A 54 -3.60 -12.61 1.06
C GLY A 54 -4.94 -12.84 1.72
N THR A 55 -5.50 -11.76 2.25
CA THR A 55 -6.84 -11.76 2.85
C THR A 55 -7.69 -10.65 2.24
N PRO A 56 -9.03 -10.79 2.17
CA PRO A 56 -9.93 -9.74 1.68
C PRO A 56 -9.75 -8.39 2.42
N MET A 57 -9.30 -8.41 3.65
CA MET A 57 -9.03 -7.21 4.47
C MET A 57 -7.89 -6.34 3.92
N ALA A 58 -7.03 -6.90 3.05
CA ALA A 58 -5.95 -6.15 2.42
C ALA A 58 -6.43 -5.16 1.33
N PHE A 59 -7.62 -5.38 0.75
CA PHE A 59 -8.14 -4.52 -0.32
C PHE A 59 -8.29 -3.06 0.11
N PRO A 60 -9.08 -2.72 1.16
CA PRO A 60 -9.24 -1.32 1.56
C PRO A 60 -7.90 -0.69 1.94
N GLY A 61 -7.04 -1.42 2.65
CA GLY A 61 -5.72 -0.91 3.05
C GLY A 61 -4.85 -0.52 1.88
N SER A 62 -4.62 -1.44 0.96
CA SER A 62 -3.73 -1.21 -0.18
C SER A 62 -4.25 -0.13 -1.14
N MET A 63 -5.57 -0.09 -1.37
CA MET A 63 -6.17 0.90 -2.28
C MET A 63 -6.16 2.32 -1.69
N LEU A 64 -6.55 2.47 -0.41
CA LEU A 64 -6.54 3.77 0.27
C LEU A 64 -5.11 4.31 0.44
N GLY A 65 -4.16 3.45 0.77
CA GLY A 65 -2.75 3.81 0.83
C GLY A 65 -2.23 4.28 -0.53
N ALA A 66 -2.42 3.49 -1.59
CA ALA A 66 -1.99 3.84 -2.94
C ALA A 66 -2.63 5.13 -3.45
N LEU A 67 -3.91 5.35 -3.16
CA LEU A 67 -4.62 6.58 -3.52
C LEU A 67 -4.02 7.80 -2.83
N LEU A 68 -3.90 7.74 -1.50
CA LEU A 68 -3.40 8.88 -0.72
C LEU A 68 -1.94 9.21 -1.06
N CYS A 69 -1.08 8.20 -1.17
CA CYS A 69 0.31 8.47 -1.52
C CYS A 69 0.43 9.03 -2.94
N GLY A 70 -0.40 8.58 -3.89
CA GLY A 70 -0.45 9.12 -5.23
C GLY A 70 -0.93 10.57 -5.29
N LEU A 71 -2.00 10.91 -4.56
CA LEU A 71 -2.52 12.28 -4.47
C LEU A 71 -1.53 13.24 -3.79
N VAL A 72 -0.90 12.78 -2.70
CA VAL A 72 0.11 13.58 -2.00
C VAL A 72 1.32 13.83 -2.89
N TYR A 73 1.81 12.82 -3.61
CA TYR A 73 2.92 12.98 -4.52
C TYR A 73 2.58 13.89 -5.71
N ALA A 74 1.37 13.82 -6.23
CA ALA A 74 0.92 14.70 -7.31
C ALA A 74 0.92 16.18 -6.89
N LYS A 75 0.55 16.46 -5.63
CA LYS A 75 0.51 17.82 -5.08
C LYS A 75 1.87 18.28 -4.53
N PHE A 76 2.59 17.38 -3.89
CA PHE A 76 3.88 17.62 -3.26
C PHE A 76 4.86 16.52 -3.69
N PRO A 77 5.67 16.71 -4.75
CA PRO A 77 6.56 15.69 -5.28
C PRO A 77 7.78 15.46 -4.38
N ARG A 78 7.55 15.03 -3.15
CA ARG A 78 8.55 14.70 -2.13
C ARG A 78 8.31 13.30 -1.60
N LEU A 79 9.37 12.50 -1.47
CA LEU A 79 9.26 11.10 -1.06
C LEU A 79 8.75 10.93 0.38
N LEU A 80 9.23 11.75 1.32
CA LEU A 80 8.85 11.63 2.72
C LEU A 80 7.34 11.79 2.96
N PRO A 81 6.67 12.88 2.53
CA PRO A 81 5.23 13.01 2.71
C PRO A 81 4.44 11.92 1.96
N THR A 82 4.94 11.43 0.82
CA THR A 82 4.33 10.32 0.07
C THR A 82 4.39 9.02 0.86
N CYS A 83 5.53 8.69 1.46
CA CYS A 83 5.67 7.52 2.33
C CYS A 83 4.75 7.62 3.56
N LEU A 84 4.67 8.80 4.20
CA LEU A 84 3.78 9.03 5.34
C LEU A 84 2.30 8.91 4.95
N ALA A 85 1.94 9.36 3.75
CA ALA A 85 0.57 9.22 3.23
C ALA A 85 0.18 7.75 2.98
N GLU A 86 1.10 6.92 2.45
CA GLU A 86 0.89 5.47 2.35
C GLU A 86 0.70 4.84 3.72
N VAL A 87 1.57 5.17 4.69
CA VAL A 87 1.49 4.65 6.05
C VAL A 87 0.15 5.02 6.69
N PHE A 88 -0.24 6.28 6.62
CA PHE A 88 -1.51 6.75 7.18
C PHE A 88 -2.71 6.12 6.47
N GLY A 89 -2.72 6.13 5.13
CA GLY A 89 -3.80 5.59 4.31
C GLY A 89 -4.02 4.10 4.54
N THR A 90 -2.95 3.34 4.60
CA THR A 90 -3.04 1.89 4.81
C THR A 90 -3.31 1.54 6.27
N ALA A 91 -2.53 2.08 7.22
CA ALA A 91 -2.62 1.67 8.61
C ALA A 91 -3.89 2.19 9.29
N VAL A 92 -4.19 3.48 9.12
CA VAL A 92 -5.35 4.08 9.82
C VAL A 92 -6.62 3.87 9.02
N LEU A 93 -6.72 4.45 7.83
CA LEU A 93 -7.96 4.36 7.05
C LEU A 93 -8.24 2.93 6.59
N GLY A 94 -7.23 2.26 6.05
CA GLY A 94 -7.35 0.88 5.62
C GLY A 94 -7.59 -0.09 6.77
N GLY A 95 -6.92 0.10 7.90
CA GLY A 95 -7.11 -0.69 9.10
C GLY A 95 -8.51 -0.59 9.67
N LEU A 96 -9.10 0.62 9.71
CA LEU A 96 -10.50 0.83 10.12
C LEU A 96 -11.48 0.22 9.10
N CYS A 97 -11.24 0.39 7.81
CA CYS A 97 -12.09 -0.20 6.76
C CYS A 97 -11.95 -1.74 6.67
N ALA A 98 -10.86 -2.32 7.16
CA ALA A 98 -10.70 -3.75 7.21
C ALA A 98 -11.64 -4.43 8.23
N TYR A 99 -12.07 -3.71 9.29
CA TYR A 99 -12.99 -4.25 10.29
C TYR A 99 -14.35 -4.68 9.69
N PRO A 100 -15.10 -3.81 8.99
CA PRO A 100 -16.36 -4.25 8.37
C PRO A 100 -16.14 -5.36 7.31
N VAL A 101 -15.03 -5.36 6.58
CA VAL A 101 -14.71 -6.43 5.64
C VAL A 101 -14.49 -7.76 6.37
N ALA A 102 -13.83 -7.75 7.52
CA ALA A 102 -13.62 -8.94 8.33
C ALA A 102 -14.95 -9.56 8.81
N ILE A 103 -15.92 -8.73 9.17
CA ILE A 103 -17.23 -9.18 9.64
C ILE A 103 -18.11 -9.63 8.46
N LEU A 104 -18.25 -8.79 7.43
CA LEU A 104 -19.24 -9.00 6.37
C LEU A 104 -18.76 -10.00 5.31
N VAL A 105 -17.47 -10.05 5.01
CA VAL A 105 -16.90 -10.90 3.95
C VAL A 105 -16.27 -12.17 4.52
N VAL A 106 -15.56 -12.05 5.64
CA VAL A 106 -14.84 -13.19 6.24
C VAL A 106 -15.69 -13.92 7.30
N GLY A 107 -16.77 -13.29 7.76
CA GLY A 107 -17.69 -13.89 8.74
C GLY A 107 -17.12 -13.96 10.16
N LYS A 108 -16.21 -13.04 10.52
CA LYS A 108 -15.66 -13.00 11.87
C LYS A 108 -16.69 -12.41 12.86
N ASP A 109 -16.68 -12.94 14.09
CA ASP A 109 -17.55 -12.45 15.16
C ASP A 109 -17.14 -11.01 15.55
N PRO A 110 -18.06 -10.02 15.47
CA PRO A 110 -17.81 -8.65 15.89
C PRO A 110 -17.38 -8.52 17.35
N ALA A 111 -17.88 -9.41 18.23
CA ALA A 111 -17.54 -9.39 19.66
C ALA A 111 -16.12 -9.91 19.93
N ALA A 112 -15.54 -10.68 19.01
CA ALA A 112 -14.21 -11.26 19.16
C ALA A 112 -13.08 -10.35 18.66
N ILE A 113 -13.38 -9.24 17.96
CA ILE A 113 -12.37 -8.41 17.30
C ILE A 113 -12.60 -6.94 17.59
N ALA A 114 -11.59 -6.25 18.13
CA ALA A 114 -11.65 -4.81 18.29
C ALA A 114 -11.67 -4.10 16.91
N PHE A 115 -12.42 -3.01 16.76
CA PHE A 115 -12.54 -2.25 15.50
C PHE A 115 -11.20 -1.70 14.98
N TYR A 116 -10.20 -1.57 15.85
CA TYR A 116 -8.84 -1.10 15.52
C TYR A 116 -7.81 -2.24 15.40
N ALA A 117 -8.25 -3.50 15.46
CA ALA A 117 -7.35 -4.67 15.51
C ALA A 117 -6.39 -4.75 14.30
N TYR A 118 -6.80 -4.22 13.15
CA TYR A 118 -6.01 -4.25 11.92
C TYR A 118 -5.03 -3.08 11.77
N ILE A 119 -5.13 -2.04 12.61
CA ILE A 119 -4.24 -0.87 12.53
C ILE A 119 -2.79 -1.27 12.77
N ILE A 120 -2.51 -2.03 13.83
CA ILE A 120 -1.14 -2.41 14.19
C ILE A 120 -0.47 -3.28 13.12
N PRO A 121 -1.06 -4.41 12.66
CA PRO A 121 -0.43 -5.22 11.62
C PRO A 121 -0.26 -4.46 10.30
N PHE A 122 -1.21 -3.60 9.94
CA PHE A 122 -1.10 -2.77 8.75
C PHE A 122 -0.01 -1.70 8.90
N LEU A 123 0.13 -1.11 10.08
CA LEU A 123 1.20 -0.16 10.38
C LEU A 123 2.58 -0.80 10.22
N ILE A 124 2.79 -1.99 10.78
CA ILE A 124 4.06 -2.73 10.66
C ILE A 124 4.36 -3.02 9.18
N SER A 125 3.36 -3.52 8.44
CA SER A 125 3.49 -3.88 7.04
C SER A 125 3.86 -2.69 6.17
N THR A 126 3.11 -1.58 6.31
CA THR A 126 3.29 -0.39 5.47
C THR A 126 4.51 0.43 5.88
N ALA A 127 4.87 0.49 7.16
CA ALA A 127 6.10 1.15 7.60
C ALA A 127 7.35 0.45 7.03
N ALA A 128 7.41 -0.88 7.10
CA ALA A 128 8.48 -1.63 6.46
C ALA A 128 8.52 -1.41 4.94
N GLY A 129 7.37 -1.44 4.26
CA GLY A 129 7.26 -1.14 2.83
C GLY A 129 7.69 0.28 2.46
N ALA A 130 7.34 1.27 3.29
CA ALA A 130 7.73 2.67 3.10
C ALA A 130 9.24 2.88 3.26
N ILE A 131 9.88 2.19 4.20
CA ILE A 131 11.35 2.22 4.36
C ILE A 131 12.02 1.65 3.11
N LEU A 132 11.55 0.49 2.62
CA LEU A 132 12.08 -0.14 1.41
C LEU A 132 11.89 0.76 0.18
N ALA A 133 10.71 1.38 0.02
CA ALA A 133 10.43 2.30 -1.06
C ALA A 133 11.29 3.56 -0.98
N GLY A 134 11.43 4.14 0.20
CA GLY A 134 12.26 5.32 0.44
C GLY A 134 13.72 5.07 0.09
N ALA A 135 14.25 3.91 0.47
CA ALA A 135 15.62 3.50 0.11
C ALA A 135 15.77 3.33 -1.40
N ALA A 136 14.87 2.56 -2.05
CA ALA A 136 14.93 2.30 -3.49
C ALA A 136 14.77 3.59 -4.32
N LEU A 137 13.74 4.40 -4.01
CA LEU A 137 13.49 5.65 -4.74
C LEU A 137 14.54 6.72 -4.44
N GLY A 138 15.08 6.75 -3.21
CA GLY A 138 16.18 7.66 -2.85
C GLY A 138 17.46 7.39 -3.65
N VAL A 139 17.76 6.11 -3.92
CA VAL A 139 18.88 5.74 -4.82
C VAL A 139 18.59 6.18 -6.26
N LEU A 140 17.36 5.94 -6.75
CA LEU A 140 16.95 6.33 -8.11
C LEU A 140 16.93 7.86 -8.30
N ASP A 141 16.56 8.61 -7.27
CA ASP A 141 16.58 10.06 -7.29
C ASP A 141 18.00 10.62 -7.36
N ARG A 142 18.92 10.08 -6.56
CA ARG A 142 20.34 10.43 -6.61
C ARG A 142 20.99 10.08 -7.95
N ALA A 143 20.54 9.01 -8.58
CA ALA A 143 20.99 8.60 -9.92
C ALA A 143 20.37 9.46 -11.06
N GLY A 144 19.49 10.43 -10.75
CA GLY A 144 18.85 11.29 -11.74
C GLY A 144 17.73 10.61 -12.55
N VAL A 145 17.45 9.34 -12.29
CA VAL A 145 16.46 8.55 -13.04
C VAL A 145 15.04 9.09 -12.83
N LEU A 146 14.70 9.49 -11.60
CA LEU A 146 13.35 10.03 -11.31
C LEU A 146 13.08 11.34 -12.05
N ARG A 147 14.06 12.23 -12.19
CA ARG A 147 13.93 13.48 -12.96
C ARG A 147 13.61 13.21 -14.41
N THR A 148 14.28 12.23 -15.03
CA THR A 148 14.04 11.86 -16.43
C THR A 148 12.64 11.29 -16.63
N TRP A 149 12.11 10.56 -15.67
CA TRP A 149 10.77 10.00 -15.70
C TRP A 149 9.67 11.04 -15.47
N GLN A 150 9.91 11.99 -14.58
CA GLN A 150 8.98 13.11 -14.31
C GLN A 150 8.82 14.03 -15.53
N LEU A 151 9.89 14.27 -16.28
CA LEU A 151 9.86 15.06 -17.53
C LEU A 151 9.09 14.36 -18.66
N ARG A 152 8.92 13.03 -18.60
CA ARG A 152 8.18 12.25 -19.61
C ARG A 152 6.70 12.07 -19.26
N ARG A 153 6.23 12.50 -18.10
CA ARG A 153 4.79 12.44 -17.79
C ARG A 153 4.04 13.43 -18.65
N PRO A 154 2.98 12.98 -19.37
CA PRO A 154 2.01 13.93 -19.91
C PRO A 154 1.44 14.71 -18.73
N GLN A 155 1.42 16.02 -18.84
CA GLN A 155 0.70 16.90 -17.91
C GLN A 155 -0.78 16.62 -18.15
N GLU A 156 -1.37 15.67 -17.41
CA GLU A 156 -2.83 15.54 -17.38
C GLU A 156 -3.35 16.76 -16.60
N GLY A 157 -3.77 17.77 -17.38
CA GLY A 157 -4.46 18.96 -16.91
C GLY A 157 -5.90 18.64 -16.48
#